data_f9ad9e0346595670027062d99377a5c0
#
_entry.id   f9ad9e0346595670027062d99377a5c0
#
_cell.length_a   1.000
_cell.length_b   1.000
_cell.length_c   1.000
_cell.angle_alpha   90.00
_cell.angle_beta   90.00
_cell.angle_gamma   90.00
#
_symmetry.space_group_name_H-M   'P 1'
#
loop_
_entity.id
_entity.type
_entity.pdbx_description
1 polymer ?
#
loop_
_entity_poly.entity_id
_entity_poly.type
_entity_poly.pdbx_seq_one_letter_code
_entity_poly.pdbx_strand_id
1 'polypeptide(L)'
;MSQFPIDALLEQIRSAVRPGRTVLLQAPPGAGKTTRVPLALIGALTEGQGVLEEHQKIWMIEPRRLATKAAAARLAESLGEDIGARIGYAVRGEQKRSGRTQVEVITDGLFLRRLQSDPSLAGVGCVIFDEFHERGRDADLSLALLREARPLLNPDLAVILMSATLDLSDLRERLPKATVLESPGRCYPGDTHHQPP
;
A
#
# COMPACT_ATOMS: atom_id res chain seq x y z
N MET A 1 -7.09 -20.20 10.59
CA MET A 1 -6.96 -18.79 10.16
C MET A 1 -7.53 -18.66 8.77
N SER A 2 -8.42 -17.70 8.52
CA SER A 2 -8.97 -17.46 7.19
C SER A 2 -7.80 -17.07 6.27
N GLN A 3 -7.56 -17.86 5.24
CA GLN A 3 -6.47 -17.62 4.29
C GLN A 3 -6.99 -16.65 3.22
N PHE A 4 -6.43 -15.45 3.17
CA PHE A 4 -6.75 -14.48 2.13
C PHE A 4 -6.10 -14.92 0.79
N PRO A 5 -6.75 -14.66 -0.36
CA PRO A 5 -6.16 -14.99 -1.66
C PRO A 5 -4.76 -14.42 -1.87
N ILE A 6 -4.46 -13.23 -1.32
CA ILE A 6 -3.16 -12.59 -1.44
C ILE A 6 -2.05 -13.32 -0.67
N ASP A 7 -2.39 -14.17 0.32
CA ASP A 7 -1.39 -14.83 1.16
C ASP A 7 -0.44 -15.70 0.34
N ALA A 8 -0.92 -16.30 -0.76
CA ALA A 8 -0.10 -17.10 -1.67
C ALA A 8 0.98 -16.28 -2.40
N LEU A 9 0.83 -14.96 -2.48
CA LEU A 9 1.77 -14.06 -3.16
C LEU A 9 2.68 -13.28 -2.21
N LEU A 10 2.50 -13.37 -0.89
CA LEU A 10 3.23 -12.52 0.06
C LEU A 10 4.74 -12.66 -0.07
N GLU A 11 5.28 -13.87 -0.25
CA GLU A 11 6.71 -14.09 -0.45
C GLU A 11 7.23 -13.50 -1.76
N GLN A 12 6.43 -13.59 -2.85
CA GLN A 12 6.78 -12.97 -4.12
C GLN A 12 6.76 -11.44 -4.00
N ILE A 13 5.76 -10.88 -3.29
CA ILE A 13 5.67 -9.44 -3.01
C ILE A 13 6.90 -9.00 -2.22
N ARG A 14 7.25 -9.68 -1.13
CA ARG A 14 8.45 -9.40 -0.31
C ARG A 14 9.72 -9.42 -1.16
N SER A 15 9.87 -10.42 -2.00
CA SER A 15 11.04 -10.57 -2.88
C SER A 15 11.10 -9.51 -3.98
N ALA A 16 9.95 -8.99 -4.43
CA ALA A 16 9.87 -7.94 -5.45
C ALA A 16 10.08 -6.53 -4.85
N VAL A 17 9.73 -6.32 -3.58
CA VAL A 17 9.92 -5.05 -2.87
C VAL A 17 11.36 -4.94 -2.42
N ARG A 18 12.17 -4.31 -3.24
CA ARG A 18 13.60 -4.06 -3.02
C ARG A 18 13.91 -2.58 -3.18
N PRO A 19 15.05 -2.10 -2.67
CA PRO A 19 15.49 -0.73 -2.86
C PRO A 19 15.33 -0.26 -4.31
N GLY A 20 14.69 0.89 -4.49
CA GLY A 20 14.50 1.53 -5.78
C GLY A 20 13.52 0.84 -6.75
N ARG A 21 12.87 -0.25 -6.35
CA ARG A 21 11.93 -0.97 -7.22
C ARG A 21 10.51 -0.45 -7.12
N THR A 22 9.78 -0.63 -8.21
CA THR A 22 8.34 -0.38 -8.28
C THR A 22 7.61 -1.69 -8.53
N VAL A 23 6.55 -1.95 -7.77
CA VAL A 23 5.71 -3.14 -7.91
C VAL A 23 4.29 -2.71 -8.26
N LEU A 24 3.70 -3.32 -9.26
CA LEU A 24 2.28 -3.22 -9.61
C LEU A 24 1.60 -4.48 -9.11
N LEU A 25 0.73 -4.36 -8.13
CA LEU A 25 0.02 -5.48 -7.52
C LEU A 25 -1.46 -5.43 -7.87
N GLN A 26 -1.90 -6.41 -8.64
CA GLN A 26 -3.31 -6.63 -8.92
C GLN A 26 -3.87 -7.75 -8.04
N ALA A 27 -4.97 -7.45 -7.37
CA ALA A 27 -5.77 -8.48 -6.74
C ALA A 27 -7.21 -7.97 -6.55
N PRO A 28 -8.23 -8.82 -6.68
CA PRO A 28 -9.63 -8.40 -6.58
C PRO A 28 -9.97 -7.79 -5.22
N PRO A 29 -11.11 -7.10 -5.11
CA PRO A 29 -11.62 -6.65 -3.82
C PRO A 29 -11.74 -7.83 -2.84
N GLY A 30 -11.44 -7.60 -1.56
CA GLY A 30 -11.48 -8.64 -0.53
C GLY A 30 -10.32 -9.65 -0.55
N ALA A 31 -9.37 -9.55 -1.47
CA ALA A 31 -8.19 -10.42 -1.50
C ALA A 31 -7.24 -10.23 -0.31
N GLY A 32 -7.40 -9.16 0.47
CA GLY A 32 -6.57 -8.87 1.64
C GLY A 32 -5.38 -7.94 1.36
N LYS A 33 -5.30 -7.28 0.20
CA LYS A 33 -4.19 -6.36 -0.15
C LYS A 33 -3.87 -5.39 0.98
N THR A 34 -4.86 -4.57 1.35
CA THR A 34 -4.75 -3.49 2.33
C THR A 34 -4.23 -3.96 3.70
N THR A 35 -4.63 -5.17 4.13
CA THR A 35 -4.30 -5.67 5.47
C THR A 35 -3.10 -6.60 5.51
N ARG A 36 -2.85 -7.37 4.45
CA ARG A 36 -1.80 -8.40 4.46
C ARG A 36 -0.46 -7.88 3.95
N VAL A 37 -0.49 -7.07 2.88
CA VAL A 37 0.75 -6.60 2.24
C VAL A 37 1.61 -5.76 3.19
N PRO A 38 1.11 -4.69 3.85
CA PRO A 38 1.93 -3.90 4.76
C PRO A 38 2.49 -4.73 5.92
N LEU A 39 1.68 -5.65 6.48
CA LEU A 39 2.09 -6.50 7.59
C LEU A 39 3.17 -7.53 7.19
N ALA A 40 3.09 -8.06 5.97
CA ALA A 40 4.13 -8.95 5.45
C ALA A 40 5.46 -8.21 5.26
N LEU A 41 5.40 -6.96 4.79
CA LEU A 41 6.62 -6.15 4.57
C LEU A 41 7.33 -5.77 5.86
N ILE A 42 6.61 -5.57 6.97
CA ILE A 42 7.22 -5.35 8.30
C ILE A 42 7.57 -6.67 9.02
N GLY A 43 7.41 -7.82 8.37
CA GLY A 43 7.74 -9.14 8.95
C GLY A 43 6.73 -9.67 9.96
N ALA A 44 5.52 -9.08 10.05
CA ALA A 44 4.53 -9.48 11.06
C ALA A 44 3.70 -10.72 10.70
N LEU A 45 3.74 -11.18 9.44
CA LEU A 45 2.96 -12.31 8.93
C LEU A 45 3.79 -13.48 8.43
N THR A 46 5.08 -13.31 8.35
CA THR A 46 6.03 -14.30 7.79
C THR A 46 7.11 -14.60 8.81
N GLU A 47 7.65 -15.80 8.78
CA GLU A 47 8.84 -16.13 9.56
C GLU A 47 10.02 -15.37 8.99
N GLY A 48 10.52 -14.37 9.73
CA GLY A 48 11.67 -13.57 9.33
C GLY A 48 11.52 -12.08 9.60
N GLN A 49 12.58 -11.35 9.32
CA GLN A 49 12.61 -9.88 9.46
C GLN A 49 11.80 -9.20 8.35
N GLY A 50 11.39 -7.95 8.58
CA GLY A 50 10.82 -7.09 7.56
C GLY A 50 11.76 -6.91 6.36
N VAL A 51 11.21 -6.43 5.26
CA VAL A 51 12.00 -6.16 4.03
C VAL A 51 12.69 -4.80 4.05
N LEU A 52 12.34 -3.94 5.03
CA LEU A 52 12.90 -2.63 5.22
C LEU A 52 13.89 -2.63 6.40
N GLU A 53 14.78 -1.65 6.41
CA GLU A 53 15.66 -1.43 7.54
C GLU A 53 14.86 -1.00 8.78
N GLU A 54 15.38 -1.28 9.98
CA GLU A 54 14.68 -1.11 11.26
C GLU A 54 14.16 0.32 11.50
N HIS A 55 14.87 1.32 11.00
CA HIS A 55 14.49 2.73 11.14
C HIS A 55 13.57 3.25 10.04
N GLN A 56 13.32 2.47 8.99
CA GLN A 56 12.48 2.85 7.86
C GLN A 56 11.01 2.54 8.11
N LYS A 57 10.15 3.38 7.55
CA LYS A 57 8.68 3.27 7.66
C LYS A 57 8.05 2.97 6.31
N ILE A 58 6.87 2.40 6.38
CA ILE A 58 5.94 2.29 5.25
C ILE A 58 4.92 3.41 5.37
N TRP A 59 4.76 4.20 4.30
CA TRP A 59 3.58 5.05 4.17
C TRP A 59 2.59 4.41 3.20
N MET A 60 1.39 4.11 3.70
CA MET A 60 0.29 3.57 2.91
C MET A 60 -0.72 4.68 2.64
N ILE A 61 -1.00 4.92 1.37
CA ILE A 61 -1.83 6.03 0.90
C ILE A 61 -3.21 5.48 0.59
N GLU A 62 -4.22 6.11 1.20
CA GLU A 62 -5.64 5.82 1.01
C GLU A 62 -6.36 7.05 0.45
N PRO A 63 -7.30 6.88 -0.50
CA PRO A 63 -7.96 8.02 -1.15
C PRO A 63 -8.90 8.79 -0.23
N ARG A 64 -9.36 8.18 0.88
CA ARG A 64 -10.43 8.76 1.72
C ARG A 64 -10.09 8.69 3.21
N ARG A 65 -10.45 9.76 3.94
CA ARG A 65 -10.20 9.86 5.39
C ARG A 65 -10.77 8.69 6.19
N LEU A 66 -12.00 8.27 5.90
CA LEU A 66 -12.63 7.14 6.60
C LEU A 66 -11.92 5.82 6.28
N ALA A 67 -11.55 5.60 5.00
CA ALA A 67 -10.78 4.43 4.59
C ALA A 67 -9.40 4.40 5.28
N THR A 68 -8.69 5.53 5.36
CA THR A 68 -7.41 5.68 6.08
C THR A 68 -7.51 5.19 7.52
N LYS A 69 -8.51 5.68 8.27
CA LYS A 69 -8.71 5.27 9.67
C LYS A 69 -9.11 3.80 9.80
N ALA A 70 -10.02 3.34 8.94
CA ALA A 70 -10.49 1.95 8.93
C ALA A 70 -9.37 0.96 8.56
N ALA A 71 -8.51 1.32 7.60
CA ALA A 71 -7.34 0.52 7.23
C ALA A 71 -6.35 0.43 8.40
N ALA A 72 -6.02 1.56 9.04
CA ALA A 72 -5.14 1.56 10.21
C ALA A 72 -5.73 0.74 11.38
N ALA A 73 -7.04 0.83 11.63
CA ALA A 73 -7.70 0.05 12.67
C ALA A 73 -7.59 -1.46 12.40
N ARG A 74 -7.91 -1.90 11.17
CA ARG A 74 -7.82 -3.31 10.77
C ARG A 74 -6.39 -3.86 10.82
N LEU A 75 -5.40 -3.05 10.42
CA LEU A 75 -3.99 -3.43 10.52
C LEU A 75 -3.56 -3.61 11.98
N ALA A 76 -3.92 -2.66 12.87
CA ALA A 76 -3.61 -2.74 14.29
C ALA A 76 -4.31 -3.93 14.97
N GLU A 77 -5.60 -4.13 14.69
CA GLU A 77 -6.38 -5.28 15.16
C GLU A 77 -5.75 -6.62 14.74
N SER A 78 -5.25 -6.72 13.50
CA SER A 78 -4.56 -7.92 13.00
C SER A 78 -3.28 -8.23 13.78
N LEU A 79 -2.69 -7.25 14.44
CA LEU A 79 -1.53 -7.39 15.31
C LEU A 79 -1.89 -7.55 16.80
N GLY A 80 -3.18 -7.43 17.15
CA GLY A 80 -3.62 -7.36 18.54
C GLY A 80 -3.09 -6.11 19.28
N GLU A 81 -2.88 -5.00 18.57
CA GLU A 81 -2.32 -3.77 19.09
C GLU A 81 -3.28 -2.59 18.95
N ASP A 82 -3.07 -1.58 19.80
CA ASP A 82 -3.72 -0.29 19.65
C ASP A 82 -3.14 0.51 18.49
N ILE A 83 -4.00 1.30 17.83
CA ILE A 83 -3.54 2.30 16.84
C ILE A 83 -2.61 3.31 17.51
N GLY A 84 -1.47 3.59 16.89
CA GLY A 84 -0.41 4.44 17.40
C GLY A 84 0.78 3.66 17.95
N ALA A 85 0.68 2.31 18.05
CA ALA A 85 1.82 1.43 18.27
C ALA A 85 2.60 1.22 16.95
N ARG A 86 2.71 0.00 16.45
CA ARG A 86 3.37 -0.25 15.14
C ARG A 86 2.57 0.28 13.95
N ILE A 87 1.26 0.39 14.08
CA ILE A 87 0.37 0.94 13.05
C ILE A 87 -0.15 2.29 13.50
N GLY A 88 0.01 3.31 12.67
CA GLY A 88 -0.52 4.63 12.89
C GLY A 88 -1.29 5.16 11.70
N TYR A 89 -1.92 6.31 11.84
CA TYR A 89 -2.51 7.04 10.74
C TYR A 89 -2.31 8.55 10.86
N ALA A 90 -2.43 9.24 9.74
CA ALA A 90 -2.55 10.68 9.70
C ALA A 90 -3.52 11.12 8.59
N VAL A 91 -4.42 12.01 8.96
CA VAL A 91 -5.34 12.72 8.07
C VAL A 91 -5.29 14.21 8.39
N ARG A 92 -5.86 15.06 7.55
CA ARG A 92 -5.85 16.50 7.80
C ARG A 92 -6.46 16.83 9.18
N GLY A 93 -5.65 17.44 10.06
CA GLY A 93 -6.08 17.87 11.39
C GLY A 93 -6.09 16.79 12.45
N GLU A 94 -5.73 15.54 12.13
CA GLU A 94 -5.75 14.44 13.09
C GLU A 94 -4.70 13.39 12.77
N GLN A 95 -3.98 12.93 13.81
CA GLN A 95 -3.02 11.83 13.66
C GLN A 95 -2.93 11.01 14.94
N LYS A 96 -2.64 9.72 14.80
CA LYS A 96 -2.33 8.82 15.91
C LYS A 96 -1.14 7.94 15.51
N ARG A 97 0.04 8.28 16.02
CA ARG A 97 1.30 7.58 15.74
C ARG A 97 2.29 7.81 16.89
N SER A 98 3.33 7.00 16.95
CA SER A 98 4.43 7.11 17.93
C SER A 98 5.79 6.86 17.27
N GLY A 99 6.87 6.93 18.04
CA GLY A 99 8.20 6.54 17.58
C GLY A 99 8.32 5.08 17.14
N ARG A 100 7.40 4.19 17.58
CA ARG A 100 7.36 2.78 17.23
C ARG A 100 6.57 2.49 15.94
N THR A 101 5.93 3.51 15.35
CA THR A 101 5.09 3.31 14.16
C THR A 101 5.92 2.92 12.95
N GLN A 102 5.67 1.72 12.43
CA GLN A 102 6.32 1.14 11.25
C GLN A 102 5.48 1.32 9.98
N VAL A 103 4.14 1.28 10.12
CA VAL A 103 3.20 1.56 9.02
C VAL A 103 2.35 2.76 9.40
N GLU A 104 2.41 3.82 8.62
CA GLU A 104 1.56 5.00 8.76
C GLU A 104 0.61 5.08 7.56
N VAL A 105 -0.69 4.94 7.82
CA VAL A 105 -1.73 5.08 6.81
C VAL A 105 -2.10 6.55 6.69
N ILE A 106 -2.01 7.12 5.50
CA ILE A 106 -2.22 8.55 5.26
C ILE A 106 -3.13 8.80 4.06
N THR A 107 -3.82 9.94 4.04
CA THR A 107 -4.59 10.34 2.86
C THR A 107 -3.70 10.85 1.73
N ASP A 108 -4.12 10.66 0.48
CA ASP A 108 -3.45 11.12 -0.73
C ASP A 108 -3.09 12.62 -0.70
N GLY A 109 -4.03 13.48 -0.31
CA GLY A 109 -3.76 14.93 -0.20
C GLY A 109 -2.77 15.29 0.91
N LEU A 110 -2.70 14.52 2.02
CA LEU A 110 -1.68 14.72 3.05
C LEU A 110 -0.32 14.22 2.56
N PHE A 111 -0.29 13.09 1.86
CA PHE A 111 0.92 12.57 1.25
C PHE A 111 1.51 13.56 0.24
N LEU A 112 0.69 14.07 -0.68
CA LEU A 112 1.12 15.08 -1.66
C LEU A 112 1.76 16.29 -0.99
N ARG A 113 1.14 16.81 0.09
CA ARG A 113 1.70 17.92 0.85
C ARG A 113 3.04 17.58 1.49
N ARG A 114 3.18 16.40 2.10
CA ARG A 114 4.45 15.94 2.70
C ARG A 114 5.54 15.79 1.63
N LEU A 115 5.21 15.21 0.48
CA LEU A 115 6.12 15.05 -0.65
C LEU A 115 6.59 16.40 -1.20
N GLN A 116 5.72 17.41 -1.25
CA GLN A 116 6.09 18.77 -1.64
C GLN A 116 6.98 19.47 -0.61
N SER A 117 6.80 19.18 0.67
CA SER A 117 7.62 19.76 1.76
C SER A 117 8.98 19.09 1.89
N ASP A 118 9.03 17.77 1.70
CA ASP A 118 10.25 16.96 1.75
C ASP A 118 10.20 15.90 0.64
N PRO A 119 10.71 16.21 -0.56
CA PRO A 119 10.72 15.25 -1.66
C PRO A 119 11.65 14.04 -1.44
N SER A 120 12.55 14.10 -0.44
CA SER A 120 13.42 12.98 -0.09
C SER A 120 12.67 11.90 0.69
N LEU A 121 11.54 12.23 1.32
CA LEU A 121 10.79 11.35 2.21
C LEU A 121 11.71 10.67 3.22
N ALA A 122 12.51 11.45 3.93
CA ALA A 122 13.51 10.95 4.86
C ALA A 122 12.91 9.95 5.87
N GLY A 123 13.52 8.76 6.01
CA GLY A 123 13.05 7.68 6.89
C GLY A 123 11.89 6.86 6.34
N VAL A 124 11.45 7.09 5.10
CA VAL A 124 10.46 6.26 4.41
C VAL A 124 11.18 5.30 3.46
N GLY A 125 11.02 3.99 3.68
CA GLY A 125 11.61 2.96 2.84
C GLY A 125 10.65 2.41 1.78
N CYS A 126 9.34 2.53 2.02
CA CYS A 126 8.34 2.09 1.07
C CYS A 126 7.10 2.99 1.09
N VAL A 127 6.60 3.30 -0.10
CA VAL A 127 5.30 3.97 -0.31
C VAL A 127 4.36 2.99 -0.99
N ILE A 128 3.18 2.78 -0.41
CA ILE A 128 2.11 1.95 -0.96
C ILE A 128 0.95 2.85 -1.34
N PHE A 129 0.57 2.87 -2.61
CA PHE A 129 -0.68 3.46 -3.07
C PHE A 129 -1.74 2.37 -3.07
N ASP A 130 -2.70 2.44 -2.16
CA ASP A 130 -3.85 1.52 -2.16
C ASP A 130 -5.00 2.08 -3.01
N GLU A 131 -5.84 1.19 -3.52
CA GLU A 131 -6.99 1.50 -4.38
C GLU A 131 -6.63 2.45 -5.55
N PHE A 132 -5.43 2.30 -6.14
CA PHE A 132 -4.91 3.21 -7.16
C PHE A 132 -5.80 3.30 -8.41
N HIS A 133 -6.68 2.32 -8.63
CA HIS A 133 -7.67 2.35 -9.71
C HIS A 133 -8.76 3.43 -9.55
N GLU A 134 -8.94 4.00 -8.34
CA GLU A 134 -9.85 5.14 -8.15
C GLU A 134 -9.33 6.43 -8.84
N ARG A 135 -8.05 6.47 -9.25
CA ARG A 135 -7.44 7.53 -10.05
C ARG A 135 -7.69 8.93 -9.48
N GLY A 136 -7.37 9.11 -8.20
CA GLY A 136 -7.41 10.41 -7.55
C GLY A 136 -6.35 11.37 -8.10
N ARG A 137 -6.73 12.64 -8.36
CA ARG A 137 -5.78 13.66 -8.84
C ARG A 137 -4.52 13.77 -7.97
N ASP A 138 -4.67 13.74 -6.66
CA ASP A 138 -3.56 13.90 -5.72
C ASP A 138 -2.66 12.66 -5.71
N ALA A 139 -3.22 11.46 -5.90
CA ALA A 139 -2.46 10.21 -6.04
C ALA A 139 -1.67 10.18 -7.36
N ASP A 140 -2.30 10.52 -8.48
CA ASP A 140 -1.64 10.57 -9.80
C ASP A 140 -0.51 11.62 -9.82
N LEU A 141 -0.74 12.82 -9.26
CA LEU A 141 0.28 13.87 -9.15
C LEU A 141 1.43 13.43 -8.23
N SER A 142 1.11 12.79 -7.11
CA SER A 142 2.12 12.26 -6.18
C SER A 142 3.00 11.22 -6.84
N LEU A 143 2.42 10.30 -7.61
CA LEU A 143 3.19 9.30 -8.35
C LEU A 143 4.11 9.94 -9.40
N ALA A 144 3.63 10.96 -10.12
CA ALA A 144 4.45 11.69 -11.09
C ALA A 144 5.63 12.39 -10.41
N LEU A 145 5.39 13.11 -9.31
CA LEU A 145 6.45 13.77 -8.54
C LEU A 145 7.45 12.78 -7.95
N LEU A 146 6.98 11.63 -7.42
CA LEU A 146 7.87 10.58 -6.94
C LEU A 146 8.78 10.03 -8.04
N ARG A 147 8.26 9.83 -9.25
CA ARG A 147 9.06 9.34 -10.38
C ARG A 147 10.23 10.27 -10.70
N GLU A 148 10.01 11.58 -10.62
CA GLU A 148 11.04 12.58 -10.89
C GLU A 148 12.02 12.73 -9.71
N ALA A 149 11.51 12.81 -8.48
CA ALA A 149 12.31 13.10 -7.30
C ALA A 149 13.11 11.87 -6.80
N ARG A 150 12.51 10.68 -6.82
CA ARG A 150 13.08 9.46 -6.23
C ARG A 150 14.48 9.11 -6.71
N PRO A 151 14.80 9.11 -8.03
CA PRO A 151 16.14 8.73 -8.48
C PRO A 151 17.27 9.62 -7.96
N LEU A 152 16.94 10.85 -7.60
CA LEU A 152 17.91 11.86 -7.16
C LEU A 152 17.96 12.00 -5.63
N LEU A 153 16.83 11.91 -4.95
CA LEU A 153 16.69 12.29 -3.54
C LEU A 153 16.50 11.09 -2.60
N ASN A 154 15.93 9.98 -3.09
CA ASN A 154 15.77 8.74 -2.33
C ASN A 154 15.77 7.53 -3.30
N PRO A 155 16.93 7.18 -3.87
CA PRO A 155 17.00 6.15 -4.92
C PRO A 155 16.57 4.75 -4.43
N ASP A 156 16.64 4.51 -3.12
CA ASP A 156 16.30 3.22 -2.50
C ASP A 156 14.82 3.12 -2.14
N LEU A 157 14.03 4.19 -2.25
CA LEU A 157 12.61 4.16 -1.94
C LEU A 157 11.88 3.14 -2.81
N ALA A 158 11.25 2.14 -2.19
CA ALA A 158 10.36 1.21 -2.89
C ALA A 158 8.96 1.83 -3.08
N VAL A 159 8.30 1.49 -4.18
CA VAL A 159 6.93 1.95 -4.46
C VAL A 159 6.06 0.77 -4.85
N ILE A 160 4.88 0.65 -4.25
CA ILE A 160 3.87 -0.35 -4.59
C ILE A 160 2.60 0.36 -5.01
N LEU A 161 2.05 -0.02 -6.16
CA LEU A 161 0.72 0.40 -6.60
C LEU A 161 -0.20 -0.80 -6.49
N MET A 162 -1.20 -0.74 -5.60
CA MET A 162 -2.20 -1.79 -5.40
C MET A 162 -3.52 -1.40 -6.06
N SER A 163 -4.09 -2.32 -6.82
CA SER A 163 -5.33 -2.09 -7.56
C SER A 163 -6.24 -3.31 -7.53
N ALA A 164 -7.55 -3.07 -7.53
CA ALA A 164 -8.56 -4.13 -7.62
C ALA A 164 -8.87 -4.52 -9.05
N THR A 165 -8.84 -3.58 -9.95
CA THR A 165 -9.09 -3.76 -11.38
C THR A 165 -7.91 -3.24 -12.17
N LEU A 166 -7.63 -3.86 -13.29
CA LEU A 166 -6.49 -3.47 -14.08
C LEU A 166 -6.90 -3.13 -15.51
N ASP A 167 -6.84 -1.86 -15.77
CA ASP A 167 -6.17 -1.44 -16.97
C ASP A 167 -4.72 -1.08 -16.61
N LEU A 168 -3.86 -2.10 -16.44
CA LEU A 168 -2.42 -1.89 -16.21
C LEU A 168 -1.69 -1.48 -17.48
N SER A 169 -2.33 -1.49 -18.63
CA SER A 169 -1.68 -1.18 -19.91
C SER A 169 -1.01 0.19 -19.84
N ASP A 170 -1.77 1.22 -19.43
CA ASP A 170 -1.27 2.59 -19.24
C ASP A 170 -0.15 2.68 -18.17
N LEU A 171 -0.30 1.96 -17.05
CA LEU A 171 0.74 1.95 -16.01
C LEU A 171 1.99 1.16 -16.41
N ARG A 172 1.85 0.08 -17.16
CA ARG A 172 3.00 -0.68 -17.70
C ARG A 172 3.80 0.15 -18.69
N GLU A 173 3.12 0.90 -19.56
CA GLU A 173 3.81 1.83 -20.49
C GLU A 173 4.55 2.94 -19.73
N ARG A 174 3.93 3.51 -18.70
CA ARG A 174 4.55 4.59 -17.90
C ARG A 174 5.61 4.08 -16.94
N LEU A 175 5.54 2.82 -16.51
CA LEU A 175 6.45 2.18 -15.54
C LEU A 175 7.04 0.87 -16.10
N PRO A 176 7.80 0.92 -17.21
CA PRO A 176 8.24 -0.28 -17.93
C PRO A 176 9.19 -1.18 -17.13
N LYS A 177 9.79 -0.66 -16.05
CA LYS A 177 10.68 -1.41 -15.16
C LYS A 177 9.97 -1.95 -13.91
N ALA A 178 8.65 -1.76 -13.79
CA ALA A 178 7.90 -2.25 -12.64
C ALA A 178 7.71 -3.77 -12.71
N THR A 179 7.84 -4.42 -11.55
CA THR A 179 7.46 -5.83 -11.41
C THR A 179 5.94 -5.94 -11.28
N VAL A 180 5.32 -6.75 -12.10
CA VAL A 180 3.87 -6.97 -12.06
C VAL A 180 3.56 -8.28 -11.36
N LEU A 181 2.68 -8.23 -10.36
CA LEU A 181 2.19 -9.37 -9.61
C LEU A 181 0.66 -9.37 -9.66
N GLU A 182 0.09 -10.53 -9.98
CA GLU A 182 -1.36 -10.69 -10.13
C GLU A 182 -1.84 -11.82 -9.22
N SER A 183 -2.82 -11.53 -8.35
CA SER A 183 -3.50 -12.55 -7.57
C SER A 183 -4.74 -13.02 -8.34
N PRO A 184 -4.83 -14.29 -8.71
CA PRO A 184 -6.08 -14.83 -9.24
C PRO A 184 -7.14 -14.72 -8.15
N GLY A 185 -8.24 -14.02 -8.45
CA GLY A 185 -9.38 -13.91 -7.54
C GLY A 185 -10.07 -15.26 -7.34
N ARG A 186 -10.78 -15.40 -6.21
CA ARG A 186 -11.78 -16.45 -6.10
C ARG A 186 -13.01 -15.99 -6.89
N CYS A 187 -13.24 -16.58 -8.07
CA CYS A 187 -14.51 -16.45 -8.74
C CYS A 187 -15.52 -17.36 -8.01
N TYR A 188 -16.51 -16.76 -7.37
CA TYR A 188 -17.70 -17.50 -6.93
C TYR A 188 -18.69 -17.48 -8.10
N PRO A 189 -19.17 -18.63 -8.58
CA PRO A 189 -20.28 -18.64 -9.54
C PRO A 189 -21.49 -18.00 -8.86
N GLY A 190 -21.99 -16.93 -9.43
CA GLY A 190 -23.21 -16.25 -8.97
C GLY A 190 -24.33 -16.54 -9.96
N ASP A 191 -25.42 -17.14 -9.49
CA ASP A 191 -26.64 -17.24 -10.26
C ASP A 191 -27.49 -15.98 -10.05
N THR A 192 -27.83 -15.29 -11.12
CA THR A 192 -28.70 -14.13 -11.07
C THR A 192 -30.13 -14.58 -11.21
N HIS A 193 -30.91 -14.53 -10.11
CA HIS A 193 -32.34 -14.77 -10.15
C HIS A 193 -33.10 -13.45 -10.32
N HIS A 194 -33.76 -13.25 -11.43
CA HIS A 194 -34.73 -12.18 -11.64
C HIS A 194 -36.07 -12.60 -11.05
N GLN A 195 -36.53 -11.95 -10.00
CA GLN A 195 -37.92 -12.04 -9.56
C GLN A 195 -38.74 -10.98 -10.30
N PRO A 196 -39.86 -11.33 -10.96
CA PRO A 196 -40.78 -10.34 -11.49
C PRO A 196 -41.44 -9.55 -10.36
N PRO A 197 -41.87 -8.30 -10.64
CA PRO A 197 -42.49 -7.41 -9.65
C PRO A 197 -43.79 -7.94 -9.11
#